data_99dfb73f44f751e161b3f08b46f14a9a
#
_entry.id   99dfb73f44f751e161b3f08b46f14a9a
#
_cell.length_a   1.000
_cell.length_b   1.000
_cell.length_c   1.000
_cell.angle_alpha   90.00
_cell.angle_beta   90.00
_cell.angle_gamma   90.00
#
_symmetry.space_group_name_H-M   'P 1'
#
loop_
_entity.id
_entity.type
_entity.pdbx_description
1 polymer ?
#
loop_
_entity_poly.entity_id
_entity_poly.type
_entity_poly.pdbx_seq_one_letter_code
_entity_poly.pdbx_strand_id
1 'polypeptide(L)'
;MKTIGSVLALLVLLAGAAAVGYAQWSRAVNDGDAALAAGQYERALASYASAEARFDRFPVARQLFAADYNHVVANQLWLLHRLARYDETIDKAERSPDVASPHFWSGLAFFEKARGEEKPEARLEWLGRAEEELRQAVQAAPNDWDTKFDFELTARIAGELRKQPKTPAKQMMQLLRPPTSSSKPVRRVG
;
A
#
# COMPACT_ATOMS: atom_id res chain seq x y z
N MET A 1 38.25 17.60 43.79
CA MET A 1 36.79 17.89 43.86
C MET A 1 36.28 18.81 42.73
N LYS A 2 37.04 19.82 42.26
CA LYS A 2 36.63 20.74 41.19
C LYS A 2 36.41 20.03 39.84
N THR A 3 37.21 19.04 39.46
CA THR A 3 37.13 18.28 38.21
C THR A 3 35.87 17.40 38.12
N ILE A 4 35.43 16.79 39.22
CA ILE A 4 34.21 15.96 39.26
C ILE A 4 32.96 16.83 39.03
N GLY A 5 32.92 18.03 39.64
CA GLY A 5 31.84 18.98 39.42
C GLY A 5 31.74 19.47 37.97
N SER A 6 32.88 19.72 37.32
CA SER A 6 32.91 20.14 35.93
C SER A 6 32.46 19.02 34.97
N VAL A 7 32.83 17.76 35.22
CA VAL A 7 32.39 16.60 34.43
C VAL A 7 30.89 16.40 34.60
N LEU A 8 30.35 16.49 35.81
CA LEU A 8 28.92 16.37 36.06
C LEU A 8 28.11 17.47 35.34
N ALA A 9 28.60 18.72 35.46
CA ALA A 9 27.95 19.82 34.75
C ALA A 9 27.92 19.63 33.21
N LEU A 10 29.02 19.14 32.64
CA LEU A 10 29.08 18.83 31.20
C LEU A 10 28.09 17.73 30.81
N LEU A 11 27.99 16.66 31.60
CA LEU A 11 27.03 15.57 31.35
C LEU A 11 25.58 16.06 31.41
N VAL A 12 25.25 16.92 32.37
CA VAL A 12 23.91 17.53 32.48
C VAL A 12 23.60 18.40 31.28
N LEU A 13 24.57 19.21 30.81
CA LEU A 13 24.41 20.03 29.62
C LEU A 13 24.21 19.18 28.36
N LEU A 14 24.99 18.12 28.19
CA LEU A 14 24.85 17.20 27.06
C LEU A 14 23.50 16.46 27.09
N ALA A 15 23.06 16.00 28.25
CA ALA A 15 21.75 15.37 28.43
C ALA A 15 20.61 16.35 28.11
N GLY A 16 20.71 17.60 28.58
CA GLY A 16 19.74 18.66 28.26
C GLY A 16 19.68 18.97 26.76
N ALA A 17 20.83 19.11 26.12
CA ALA A 17 20.90 19.32 24.66
C ALA A 17 20.29 18.13 23.85
N ALA A 18 20.58 16.90 24.27
CA ALA A 18 20.02 15.70 23.68
C ALA A 18 18.51 15.63 23.86
N ALA A 19 17.98 15.97 25.04
CA ALA A 19 16.53 16.00 25.30
C ALA A 19 15.81 17.04 24.45
N VAL A 20 16.36 18.25 24.30
CA VAL A 20 15.81 19.29 23.42
C VAL A 20 15.88 18.85 21.96
N GLY A 21 16.98 18.25 21.53
CA GLY A 21 17.15 17.70 20.19
C GLY A 21 16.12 16.63 19.90
N TYR A 22 15.89 15.69 20.81
CA TYR A 22 14.87 14.66 20.70
C TYR A 22 13.44 15.24 20.65
N ALA A 23 13.13 16.20 21.52
CA ALA A 23 11.82 16.85 21.54
C ALA A 23 11.51 17.58 20.23
N GLN A 24 12.50 18.21 19.61
CA GLN A 24 12.36 18.83 18.29
C GLN A 24 12.23 17.79 17.17
N TRP A 25 12.95 16.67 17.31
CA TRP A 25 12.91 15.57 16.36
C TRP A 25 11.55 14.89 16.35
N SER A 26 11.02 14.53 17.52
CA SER A 26 9.75 13.83 17.69
C SER A 26 8.51 14.70 17.42
N ARG A 27 8.66 16.03 17.32
CA ARG A 27 7.52 16.94 17.15
C ARG A 27 6.64 16.56 15.95
N ALA A 28 7.23 16.27 14.78
CA ALA A 28 6.45 15.93 13.59
C ALA A 28 5.72 14.57 13.72
N VAL A 29 6.28 13.62 14.46
CA VAL A 29 5.63 12.35 14.80
C VAL A 29 4.42 12.62 15.70
N ASN A 30 4.62 13.37 16.79
CA ASN A 30 3.56 13.73 17.73
C ASN A 30 2.44 14.55 17.08
N ASP A 31 2.79 15.47 16.17
CA ASP A 31 1.81 16.26 15.40
C ASP A 31 1.00 15.35 14.47
N GLY A 32 1.64 14.33 13.89
CA GLY A 32 0.99 13.28 13.10
C GLY A 32 0.01 12.46 13.93
N ASP A 33 0.43 11.98 15.10
CA ASP A 33 -0.40 11.21 16.02
C ASP A 33 -1.61 12.02 16.52
N ALA A 34 -1.39 13.29 16.87
CA ALA A 34 -2.45 14.19 17.30
C ALA A 34 -3.47 14.45 16.16
N ALA A 35 -2.98 14.67 14.94
CA ALA A 35 -3.85 14.86 13.78
C ALA A 35 -4.62 13.57 13.44
N LEU A 36 -3.98 12.41 13.56
CA LEU A 36 -4.59 11.11 13.35
C LEU A 36 -5.71 10.86 14.37
N ALA A 37 -5.44 11.10 15.65
CA ALA A 37 -6.42 10.98 16.72
C ALA A 37 -7.64 11.94 16.54
N ALA A 38 -7.39 13.10 15.91
CA ALA A 38 -8.45 14.06 15.57
C ALA A 38 -9.19 13.73 14.25
N GLY A 39 -8.87 12.63 13.57
CA GLY A 39 -9.43 12.25 12.27
C GLY A 39 -9.00 13.14 11.10
N GLN A 40 -7.96 13.95 11.26
CA GLN A 40 -7.41 14.86 10.27
C GLN A 40 -6.39 14.12 9.39
N TYR A 41 -6.84 13.17 8.58
CA TYR A 41 -6.00 12.18 7.90
C TYR A 41 -4.97 12.80 6.95
N GLU A 42 -5.34 13.80 6.14
CA GLU A 42 -4.40 14.48 5.25
C GLU A 42 -3.30 15.24 6.02
N ARG A 43 -3.67 15.87 7.14
CA ARG A 43 -2.72 16.55 8.02
C ARG A 43 -1.79 15.56 8.70
N ALA A 44 -2.32 14.44 9.17
CA ALA A 44 -1.52 13.36 9.76
C ALA A 44 -0.50 12.84 8.75
N LEU A 45 -0.94 12.55 7.51
CA LEU A 45 -0.08 12.08 6.43
C LEU A 45 1.04 13.08 6.13
N ALA A 46 0.73 14.38 6.02
CA ALA A 46 1.73 15.41 5.80
C ALA A 46 2.76 15.52 6.95
N SER A 47 2.30 15.39 8.19
CA SER A 47 3.18 15.41 9.37
C SER A 47 4.11 14.20 9.39
N TYR A 48 3.60 12.98 9.13
CA TYR A 48 4.43 11.78 9.03
C TYR A 48 5.41 11.83 7.84
N ALA A 49 5.00 12.36 6.68
CA ALA A 49 5.92 12.58 5.56
C ALA A 49 7.06 13.55 5.91
N SER A 50 6.75 14.60 6.68
CA SER A 50 7.76 15.53 7.21
C SER A 50 8.71 14.84 8.20
N ALA A 51 8.19 13.96 9.07
CA ALA A 51 9.01 13.16 9.98
C ALA A 51 9.93 12.21 9.20
N GLU A 52 9.41 11.49 8.22
CA GLU A 52 10.20 10.57 7.40
C GLU A 52 11.31 11.28 6.63
N ALA A 53 11.04 12.45 6.04
CA ALA A 53 12.06 13.24 5.35
C ALA A 53 13.25 13.63 6.26
N ARG A 54 13.04 13.72 7.58
CA ARG A 54 14.13 13.91 8.55
C ARG A 54 14.94 12.64 8.73
N PHE A 55 14.28 11.48 8.81
CA PHE A 55 14.96 10.18 8.85
C PHE A 55 15.79 9.94 7.58
N ASP A 56 15.29 10.36 6.42
CA ASP A 56 16.02 10.24 5.15
C ASP A 56 17.27 11.11 5.11
N ARG A 57 17.19 12.31 5.68
CA ARG A 57 18.33 13.22 5.77
C ARG A 57 19.41 12.70 6.72
N PHE A 58 19.05 11.92 7.73
CA PHE A 58 19.94 11.40 8.74
C PHE A 58 19.78 9.88 8.91
N PRO A 59 20.36 9.06 8.01
CA PRO A 59 20.15 7.60 7.99
C PRO A 59 20.49 6.88 9.32
N VAL A 60 21.46 7.40 10.09
CA VAL A 60 21.79 6.87 11.42
C VAL A 60 20.62 6.98 12.39
N ALA A 61 19.78 8.01 12.22
CA ALA A 61 18.60 8.19 13.07
C ALA A 61 17.56 7.08 12.84
N ARG A 62 17.47 6.48 11.66
CA ARG A 62 16.60 5.31 11.41
C ARG A 62 16.95 4.12 12.29
N GLN A 63 18.24 3.93 12.59
CA GLN A 63 18.71 2.84 13.45
C GLN A 63 18.49 3.18 14.93
N LEU A 64 18.81 4.41 15.33
CA LEU A 64 18.68 4.87 16.72
C LEU A 64 17.22 4.99 17.16
N PHE A 65 16.33 5.39 16.26
CA PHE A 65 14.90 5.61 16.50
C PHE A 65 14.07 4.72 15.59
N ALA A 66 14.46 3.45 15.49
CA ALA A 66 13.80 2.51 14.57
C ALA A 66 12.30 2.34 14.88
N ALA A 67 11.92 2.39 16.16
CA ALA A 67 10.51 2.32 16.54
C ALA A 67 9.69 3.49 16.00
N ASP A 68 10.19 4.72 16.13
CA ASP A 68 9.53 5.93 15.62
C ASP A 68 9.47 5.92 14.07
N TYR A 69 10.56 5.50 13.43
CA TYR A 69 10.59 5.37 11.97
C TYR A 69 9.56 4.36 11.46
N ASN A 70 9.50 3.18 12.06
CA ASN A 70 8.55 2.13 11.70
C ASN A 70 7.11 2.57 11.94
N HIS A 71 6.84 3.26 13.06
CA HIS A 71 5.54 3.85 13.38
C HIS A 71 5.10 4.85 12.31
N VAL A 72 5.98 5.76 11.91
CA VAL A 72 5.75 6.76 10.87
C VAL A 72 5.39 6.09 9.54
N VAL A 73 6.17 5.10 9.12
CA VAL A 73 5.94 4.40 7.83
C VAL A 73 4.64 3.60 7.85
N ALA A 74 4.37 2.86 8.94
CA ALA A 74 3.14 2.07 9.08
C ALA A 74 1.89 2.96 9.02
N ASN A 75 1.90 4.10 9.72
CA ASN A 75 0.78 5.05 9.70
C ASN A 75 0.62 5.72 8.33
N GLN A 76 1.70 5.99 7.59
CA GLN A 76 1.58 6.50 6.22
C GLN A 76 0.91 5.48 5.29
N LEU A 77 1.30 4.21 5.35
CA LEU A 77 0.67 3.16 4.54
C LEU A 77 -0.82 3.03 4.84
N TRP A 78 -1.18 3.00 6.14
CA TRP A 78 -2.58 2.98 6.57
C TRP A 78 -3.35 4.20 6.08
N LEU A 79 -2.77 5.41 6.21
CA LEU A 79 -3.41 6.66 5.80
C LEU A 79 -3.60 6.74 4.28
N LEU A 80 -2.58 6.39 3.49
CA LEU A 80 -2.67 6.37 2.03
C LEU A 80 -3.79 5.44 1.57
N HIS A 81 -3.86 4.23 2.15
CA HIS A 81 -4.93 3.30 1.86
C HIS A 81 -6.30 3.86 2.29
N ARG A 82 -6.40 4.43 3.50
CA ARG A 82 -7.64 5.03 4.04
C ARG A 82 -8.16 6.19 3.19
N LEU A 83 -7.26 6.95 2.58
CA LEU A 83 -7.55 8.06 1.67
C LEU A 83 -7.80 7.61 0.22
N ALA A 84 -7.86 6.30 -0.04
CA ALA A 84 -8.00 5.70 -1.36
C ALA A 84 -6.89 6.10 -2.36
N ARG A 85 -5.69 6.46 -1.86
CA ARG A 85 -4.51 6.80 -2.66
C ARG A 85 -3.71 5.53 -2.97
N TYR A 86 -4.34 4.59 -3.68
CA TYR A 86 -3.84 3.22 -3.84
C TYR A 86 -2.51 3.13 -4.59
N ASP A 87 -2.29 3.94 -5.64
CA ASP A 87 -1.02 3.95 -6.35
C ASP A 87 0.12 4.40 -5.43
N GLU A 88 -0.11 5.43 -4.63
CA GLU A 88 0.87 5.90 -3.66
C GLU A 88 1.08 4.91 -2.50
N THR A 89 0.05 4.13 -2.14
CA THR A 89 0.19 3.04 -1.16
C THR A 89 1.15 1.98 -1.69
N ILE A 90 1.01 1.57 -2.96
CA ILE A 90 1.88 0.59 -3.61
C ILE A 90 3.31 1.12 -3.69
N ASP A 91 3.51 2.32 -4.23
CA ASP A 91 4.83 2.95 -4.35
C ASP A 91 5.52 3.13 -2.99
N LYS A 92 4.75 3.41 -1.96
CA LYS A 92 5.25 3.54 -0.59
C LYS A 92 5.64 2.18 -0.02
N ALA A 93 4.80 1.16 -0.22
CA ALA A 93 5.04 -0.20 0.26
C ALA A 93 6.36 -0.77 -0.27
N GLU A 94 6.66 -0.60 -1.56
CA GLU A 94 7.90 -1.09 -2.19
C GLU A 94 9.18 -0.59 -1.51
N ARG A 95 9.12 0.54 -0.80
CA ARG A 95 10.26 1.17 -0.13
C ARG A 95 10.20 1.09 1.39
N SER A 96 9.20 0.41 1.91
CA SER A 96 8.92 0.33 3.34
C SER A 96 9.59 -0.87 3.98
N PRO A 97 9.98 -0.80 5.27
CA PRO A 97 10.52 -1.94 5.99
C PRO A 97 9.44 -2.99 6.27
N ASP A 98 9.83 -4.26 6.37
CA ASP A 98 8.92 -5.41 6.58
C ASP A 98 8.03 -5.24 7.83
N VAL A 99 8.54 -4.60 8.88
CA VAL A 99 7.80 -4.31 10.13
C VAL A 99 6.55 -3.46 9.89
N ALA A 100 6.52 -2.65 8.83
CA ALA A 100 5.36 -1.84 8.44
C ALA A 100 4.31 -2.64 7.64
N SER A 101 4.49 -3.94 7.48
CA SER A 101 3.60 -4.84 6.72
C SER A 101 3.34 -4.37 5.28
N PRO A 102 4.37 -4.06 4.49
CA PRO A 102 4.22 -3.47 3.17
C PRO A 102 3.41 -4.36 2.22
N HIS A 103 3.64 -5.66 2.23
CA HIS A 103 2.91 -6.63 1.40
C HIS A 103 1.41 -6.67 1.70
N PHE A 104 1.03 -6.49 2.97
CA PHE A 104 -0.38 -6.39 3.35
C PHE A 104 -1.04 -5.16 2.72
N TRP A 105 -0.43 -3.98 2.89
CA TRP A 105 -0.98 -2.73 2.36
C TRP A 105 -0.98 -2.67 0.84
N SER A 106 0.08 -3.16 0.19
CA SER A 106 0.16 -3.29 -1.27
C SER A 106 -0.93 -4.24 -1.78
N GLY A 107 -1.10 -5.39 -1.14
CA GLY A 107 -2.14 -6.36 -1.48
C GLY A 107 -3.55 -5.79 -1.39
N LEU A 108 -3.86 -5.09 -0.30
CA LEU A 108 -5.16 -4.39 -0.15
C LEU A 108 -5.34 -3.30 -1.21
N ALA A 109 -4.30 -2.53 -1.54
CA ALA A 109 -4.37 -1.49 -2.56
C ALA A 109 -4.64 -2.07 -3.95
N PHE A 110 -4.00 -3.18 -4.34
CA PHE A 110 -4.30 -3.90 -5.58
C PHE A 110 -5.71 -4.47 -5.60
N PHE A 111 -6.19 -4.98 -4.47
CA PHE A 111 -7.56 -5.47 -4.34
C PHE A 111 -8.59 -4.35 -4.56
N GLU A 112 -8.39 -3.17 -3.97
CA GLU A 112 -9.25 -2.03 -4.19
C GLU A 112 -9.21 -1.52 -5.64
N LYS A 113 -8.04 -1.52 -6.29
CA LYS A 113 -7.93 -1.24 -7.74
C LYS A 113 -8.73 -2.24 -8.56
N ALA A 114 -8.68 -3.52 -8.21
CA ALA A 114 -9.49 -4.56 -8.86
C ALA A 114 -10.99 -4.30 -8.70
N ARG A 115 -11.43 -3.84 -7.53
CA ARG A 115 -12.85 -3.50 -7.27
C ARG A 115 -13.36 -2.34 -8.13
N GLY A 116 -12.50 -1.37 -8.40
CA GLY A 116 -12.81 -0.22 -9.25
C GLY A 116 -12.66 -0.48 -10.74
N GLU A 117 -12.12 -1.63 -11.16
CA GLU A 117 -11.87 -1.93 -12.58
C GLU A 117 -13.11 -2.56 -13.25
N GLU A 118 -13.51 -2.00 -14.38
CA GLU A 118 -14.67 -2.47 -15.14
C GLU A 118 -14.35 -3.64 -16.08
N LYS A 119 -13.13 -3.66 -16.63
CA LYS A 119 -12.69 -4.68 -17.59
C LYS A 119 -12.31 -5.97 -16.88
N PRO A 120 -12.97 -7.12 -17.18
CA PRO A 120 -12.71 -8.37 -16.47
C PRO A 120 -11.24 -8.83 -16.51
N GLU A 121 -10.56 -8.63 -17.64
CA GLU A 121 -9.17 -9.02 -17.81
C GLU A 121 -8.23 -8.18 -16.93
N ALA A 122 -8.41 -6.86 -16.91
CA ALA A 122 -7.63 -5.96 -16.07
C ALA A 122 -7.95 -6.18 -14.58
N ARG A 123 -9.23 -6.42 -14.24
CA ARG A 123 -9.63 -6.79 -12.87
C ARG A 123 -8.92 -8.06 -12.42
N LEU A 124 -8.84 -9.07 -13.27
CA LEU A 124 -8.16 -10.32 -12.96
C LEU A 124 -6.65 -10.13 -12.78
N GLU A 125 -6.03 -9.22 -13.54
CA GLU A 125 -4.63 -8.85 -13.38
C GLU A 125 -4.38 -8.22 -12.00
N TRP A 126 -5.19 -7.24 -11.60
CA TRP A 126 -5.09 -6.60 -10.28
C TRP A 126 -5.33 -7.60 -9.14
N LEU A 127 -6.33 -8.50 -9.27
CA LEU A 127 -6.56 -9.56 -8.29
C LEU A 127 -5.37 -10.53 -8.19
N GLY A 128 -4.71 -10.83 -9.30
CA GLY A 128 -3.51 -11.66 -9.30
C GLY A 128 -2.35 -11.02 -8.54
N ARG A 129 -2.15 -9.72 -8.70
CA ARG A 129 -1.17 -8.95 -7.93
C ARG A 129 -1.52 -8.90 -6.44
N ALA A 130 -2.80 -8.65 -6.12
CA ALA A 130 -3.29 -8.65 -4.75
C ALA A 130 -3.08 -10.01 -4.06
N GLU A 131 -3.39 -11.12 -4.76
CA GLU A 131 -3.20 -12.48 -4.27
C GLU A 131 -1.71 -12.77 -3.97
N GLU A 132 -0.80 -12.32 -4.84
CA GLU A 132 0.65 -12.50 -4.64
C GLU A 132 1.15 -11.72 -3.42
N GLU A 133 0.79 -10.45 -3.30
CA GLU A 133 1.20 -9.60 -2.18
C GLU A 133 0.63 -10.11 -0.85
N LEU A 134 -0.66 -10.43 -0.80
CA LEU A 134 -1.28 -10.97 0.42
C LEU A 134 -0.71 -12.33 0.80
N ARG A 135 -0.29 -13.17 -0.16
CA ARG A 135 0.41 -14.42 0.13
C ARG A 135 1.74 -14.17 0.83
N GLN A 136 2.51 -13.16 0.39
CA GLN A 136 3.76 -12.75 1.04
C GLN A 136 3.47 -12.19 2.44
N ALA A 137 2.41 -11.40 2.60
CA ALA A 137 1.99 -10.91 3.91
C ALA A 137 1.63 -12.06 4.88
N VAL A 138 0.91 -13.10 4.44
CA VAL A 138 0.62 -14.30 5.24
C VAL A 138 1.91 -15.04 5.62
N GLN A 139 2.89 -15.12 4.73
CA GLN A 139 4.19 -15.73 5.03
C GLN A 139 4.97 -14.95 6.09
N ALA A 140 4.91 -13.63 6.03
CA ALA A 140 5.56 -12.74 7.00
C ALA A 140 4.86 -12.76 8.37
N ALA A 141 3.53 -12.88 8.39
CA ALA A 141 2.70 -12.88 9.61
C ALA A 141 1.73 -14.08 9.66
N PRO A 142 2.23 -15.32 9.84
CA PRO A 142 1.40 -16.53 9.72
C PRO A 142 0.36 -16.71 10.82
N ASN A 143 0.36 -15.89 11.85
CA ASN A 143 -0.63 -15.93 12.93
C ASN A 143 -1.65 -14.78 12.85
N ASP A 144 -1.52 -13.90 11.85
CA ASP A 144 -2.48 -12.82 11.63
C ASP A 144 -3.69 -13.34 10.84
N TRP A 145 -4.84 -13.36 11.52
CA TRP A 145 -6.08 -13.84 10.95
C TRP A 145 -6.70 -12.89 9.93
N ASP A 146 -6.53 -11.60 10.10
CA ASP A 146 -7.06 -10.60 9.17
C ASP A 146 -6.34 -10.71 7.82
N THR A 147 -5.01 -10.80 7.83
CA THR A 147 -4.20 -11.04 6.63
C THR A 147 -4.59 -12.35 5.92
N LYS A 148 -4.80 -13.44 6.67
CA LYS A 148 -5.27 -14.70 6.08
C LYS A 148 -6.64 -14.60 5.45
N PHE A 149 -7.56 -13.94 6.13
CA PHE A 149 -8.91 -13.73 5.63
C PHE A 149 -8.89 -12.95 4.30
N ASP A 150 -8.13 -11.86 4.23
CA ASP A 150 -8.03 -11.03 3.03
C ASP A 150 -7.37 -11.79 1.87
N PHE A 151 -6.36 -12.60 2.16
CA PHE A 151 -5.76 -13.50 1.17
C PHE A 151 -6.78 -14.51 0.62
N GLU A 152 -7.49 -15.23 1.49
CA GLU A 152 -8.48 -16.25 1.08
C GLU A 152 -9.64 -15.63 0.30
N LEU A 153 -10.12 -14.46 0.74
CA LEU A 153 -11.17 -13.71 0.06
C LEU A 153 -10.72 -13.33 -1.37
N THR A 154 -9.52 -12.77 -1.49
CA THR A 154 -8.94 -12.36 -2.77
C THR A 154 -8.76 -13.55 -3.71
N ALA A 155 -8.19 -14.66 -3.23
CA ALA A 155 -7.97 -15.88 -3.99
C ALA A 155 -9.30 -16.50 -4.46
N ARG A 156 -10.35 -16.47 -3.62
CA ARG A 156 -11.69 -16.95 -3.99
C ARG A 156 -12.29 -16.11 -5.10
N ILE A 157 -12.27 -14.77 -4.97
CA ILE A 157 -12.82 -13.86 -5.98
C ILE A 157 -12.08 -14.03 -7.32
N ALA A 158 -10.74 -14.08 -7.28
CA ALA A 158 -9.92 -14.33 -8.47
C ALA A 158 -10.25 -15.70 -9.11
N GLY A 159 -10.41 -16.74 -8.29
CA GLY A 159 -10.78 -18.09 -8.72
C GLY A 159 -12.14 -18.12 -9.42
N GLU A 160 -13.16 -17.46 -8.89
CA GLU A 160 -14.47 -17.37 -9.51
C GLU A 160 -14.44 -16.58 -10.83
N LEU A 161 -13.69 -15.50 -10.90
CA LEU A 161 -13.54 -14.70 -12.12
C LEU A 161 -12.80 -15.50 -13.22
N ARG A 162 -11.79 -16.32 -12.85
CA ARG A 162 -11.08 -17.22 -13.80
C ARG A 162 -11.99 -18.30 -14.41
N LYS A 163 -13.02 -18.74 -13.67
CA LYS A 163 -13.97 -19.77 -14.13
C LYS A 163 -15.04 -19.20 -15.07
N GLN A 164 -15.25 -17.88 -15.07
CA GLN A 164 -16.23 -17.26 -15.96
C GLN A 164 -15.79 -17.47 -17.41
N PRO A 165 -16.69 -17.97 -18.30
CA PRO A 165 -16.35 -18.18 -19.68
C PRO A 165 -15.97 -16.83 -20.31
N LYS A 166 -14.76 -16.77 -20.85
CA LYS A 166 -14.34 -15.63 -21.68
C LYS A 166 -15.26 -15.63 -22.89
N THR A 167 -16.31 -14.80 -22.88
CA THR A 167 -17.19 -14.66 -24.05
C THR A 167 -16.31 -14.18 -25.20
N PRO A 168 -16.02 -15.00 -26.21
CA PRO A 168 -15.11 -14.59 -27.24
C PRO A 168 -15.82 -13.49 -28.04
N ALA A 169 -15.35 -12.27 -27.95
CA ALA A 169 -15.84 -11.14 -28.77
C ALA A 169 -15.87 -11.52 -30.26
N LYS A 170 -14.96 -12.40 -30.69
CA LYS A 170 -14.97 -12.98 -32.05
C LYS A 170 -16.15 -13.88 -32.36
N GLN A 171 -16.68 -14.67 -31.43
CA GLN A 171 -17.85 -15.53 -31.68
C GLN A 171 -19.12 -14.69 -31.71
N MET A 172 -19.27 -13.68 -30.86
CA MET A 172 -20.41 -12.78 -30.90
C MET A 172 -20.44 -11.94 -32.19
N MET A 173 -19.27 -11.46 -32.67
CA MET A 173 -19.19 -10.80 -33.99
C MET A 173 -19.48 -11.74 -35.16
N GLN A 174 -19.17 -13.03 -35.05
CA GLN A 174 -19.54 -14.01 -36.10
C GLN A 174 -21.05 -14.30 -36.11
N LEU A 175 -21.70 -14.33 -34.95
CA LEU A 175 -23.17 -14.50 -34.86
C LEU A 175 -23.93 -13.25 -35.27
N LEU A 176 -23.33 -12.06 -35.20
CA LEU A 176 -23.93 -10.80 -35.63
C LEU A 176 -23.65 -10.48 -37.10
N ARG A 177 -22.83 -11.27 -37.83
CA ARG A 177 -22.72 -11.14 -39.29
C ARG A 177 -24.00 -11.63 -39.95
N PRO A 178 -24.72 -10.76 -40.68
CA PRO A 178 -25.83 -11.22 -41.47
C PRO A 178 -25.36 -12.31 -42.45
N PRO A 179 -26.15 -13.37 -42.68
CA PRO A 179 -25.78 -14.41 -43.63
C PRO A 179 -25.48 -13.76 -44.96
N THR A 180 -24.26 -13.93 -45.47
CA THR A 180 -23.92 -13.51 -46.83
C THR A 180 -24.82 -14.29 -47.76
N SER A 181 -25.86 -13.61 -48.29
CA SER A 181 -26.70 -14.16 -49.32
C SER A 181 -25.82 -14.40 -50.57
N SER A 182 -25.44 -15.65 -50.79
CA SER A 182 -24.91 -16.05 -52.09
C SER A 182 -26.04 -16.01 -53.09
N SER A 183 -26.30 -14.84 -53.69
CA SER A 183 -27.13 -14.73 -54.88
C SER A 183 -26.38 -15.42 -56.01
N LYS A 184 -26.67 -16.71 -56.23
CA LYS A 184 -26.32 -17.35 -57.49
C LYS A 184 -27.09 -16.59 -58.57
N PRO A 185 -26.41 -16.12 -59.64
CA PRO A 185 -27.12 -15.51 -60.74
C PRO A 185 -28.00 -16.57 -61.43
N VAL A 186 -29.32 -16.31 -61.48
CA VAL A 186 -30.28 -17.13 -62.24
C VAL A 186 -29.94 -16.98 -63.69
N ARG A 187 -29.42 -18.05 -64.31
CA ARG A 187 -29.16 -18.14 -65.73
C ARG A 187 -30.49 -18.17 -66.44
N ARG A 188 -30.89 -17.06 -67.08
CA ARG A 188 -32.04 -17.06 -68.02
C ARG A 188 -31.66 -17.93 -69.21
N VAL A 189 -32.41 -19.01 -69.43
CA VAL A 189 -32.43 -19.78 -70.66
C VAL A 189 -33.61 -19.19 -71.53
N GLY A 190 -33.22 -18.59 -72.63
CA GLY A 190 -34.16 -18.24 -73.72
C GLY A 190 -34.05 -19.18 -74.86
#